data_57684dcee86aa859b3f21e35355f9679
#
_entry.id   57684dcee86aa859b3f21e35355f9679
#
_cell.length_a   1.000
_cell.length_b   1.000
_cell.length_c   1.000
_cell.angle_alpha   90.00
_cell.angle_beta   90.00
_cell.angle_gamma   90.00
#
_symmetry.space_group_name_H-M   'P 1'
#
loop_
_entity.id
_entity.type
_entity.pdbx_description
1 polymer ?
#
loop_
_entity_poly.entity_id
_entity_poly.type
_entity_poly.pdbx_seq_one_letter_code
_entity_poly.pdbx_strand_id
1 'polypeptide(L)'
;TDTERMRMFYGDKVVADLQRKFIDSAGAKHYAKAQIAAVEEKNPFAREVKGETLKEKLLNNLSDANVVSQKGLIEMFDSTIGRSTVLMPYGGELQLTETQVSVQKLPTDGYTDTASMMAFGFNPVISKWSPYHGAAYSMIEACAKVVAAGGRYEKMRFSCQEYFERMTHDPKVWGKPMSALLGSLKMQMALGLPSIGGKDSMSGTFEHINVPPTLISFGITTVNANNVISPELKWEGNRLWLVKHTPLKNYMPDVEQLKKNWAFVEEQIASGNAVSAWAVGFGGVAEGLCKMSFGNSFGVDVNVPENELFDYNYGSIILETEADLSFENAQFLGTVTSGVDGNIRVNGKNVSMDELVSSAFYRFEKVYPA
;
A
#
# COMPACT_ATOMS: atom_id res chain seq x y z
N THR A 1 -37.17 13.17 -20.71
CA THR A 1 -38.20 13.30 -21.73
C THR A 1 -38.83 11.93 -21.98
N ASP A 2 -40.08 11.91 -22.39
CA ASP A 2 -40.86 10.69 -22.63
C ASP A 2 -40.50 10.00 -23.94
N THR A 3 -39.51 10.50 -24.65
CA THR A 3 -39.03 9.86 -25.86
C THR A 3 -37.93 8.84 -25.51
N GLU A 4 -38.02 7.63 -26.00
CA GLU A 4 -36.98 6.60 -25.90
C GLU A 4 -35.75 6.91 -26.76
N ARG A 5 -35.52 8.21 -27.03
CA ARG A 5 -34.45 8.67 -27.91
C ARG A 5 -33.65 9.79 -27.25
N MET A 6 -32.36 9.76 -27.42
CA MET A 6 -31.45 10.90 -27.17
C MET A 6 -31.34 11.73 -28.44
N ARG A 7 -31.79 12.97 -28.37
CA ARG A 7 -31.70 13.95 -29.48
C ARG A 7 -30.83 15.13 -29.07
N MET A 8 -29.94 15.53 -29.95
CA MET A 8 -29.12 16.73 -29.81
C MET A 8 -29.41 17.65 -30.98
N PHE A 9 -29.55 18.93 -30.69
CA PHE A 9 -29.82 19.97 -31.67
C PHE A 9 -28.72 21.00 -31.69
N TYR A 10 -28.39 21.50 -32.85
CA TYR A 10 -27.59 22.70 -33.03
C TYR A 10 -28.45 23.71 -33.81
N GLY A 11 -29.01 24.70 -33.12
CA GLY A 11 -30.11 25.48 -33.61
C GLY A 11 -31.30 24.57 -33.92
N ASP A 12 -31.85 24.71 -35.12
CA ASP A 12 -32.99 23.87 -35.58
C ASP A 12 -32.58 22.52 -36.21
N LYS A 13 -31.26 22.30 -36.35
CA LYS A 13 -30.73 21.10 -36.98
C LYS A 13 -30.50 19.98 -35.95
N VAL A 14 -31.10 18.81 -36.20
CA VAL A 14 -30.77 17.61 -35.42
C VAL A 14 -29.39 17.12 -35.79
N VAL A 15 -28.45 17.04 -34.81
CA VAL A 15 -27.09 16.58 -35.00
C VAL A 15 -26.87 15.18 -34.45
N ALA A 16 -27.72 14.69 -33.54
CA ALA A 16 -27.79 13.31 -33.12
C ALA A 16 -29.22 12.91 -32.83
N ASP A 17 -29.61 11.68 -33.21
CA ASP A 17 -30.92 11.08 -32.92
C ASP A 17 -30.73 9.58 -32.73
N LEU A 18 -30.49 9.14 -31.49
CA LEU A 18 -30.13 7.78 -31.11
C LEU A 18 -31.19 7.17 -30.19
N GLN A 19 -31.50 5.89 -30.37
CA GLN A 19 -32.36 5.16 -29.44
C GLN A 19 -31.65 4.96 -28.13
N ARG A 20 -32.29 5.23 -26.98
CA ARG A 20 -31.71 4.98 -25.64
C ARG A 20 -31.34 3.53 -25.47
N LYS A 21 -32.15 2.59 -25.93
CA LYS A 21 -31.85 1.16 -25.90
C LYS A 21 -30.51 0.82 -26.58
N PHE A 22 -30.15 1.52 -27.65
CA PHE A 22 -28.85 1.37 -28.32
C PHE A 22 -27.72 1.92 -27.45
N ILE A 23 -27.91 3.09 -26.87
CA ILE A 23 -26.91 3.74 -26.00
C ILE A 23 -26.71 2.90 -24.74
N ASP A 24 -27.79 2.46 -24.08
CA ASP A 24 -27.76 1.71 -22.82
C ASP A 24 -27.14 0.31 -22.99
N SER A 25 -27.18 -0.26 -24.19
CA SER A 25 -26.57 -1.57 -24.50
C SER A 25 -25.16 -1.46 -25.09
N ALA A 26 -24.57 -0.25 -25.18
CA ALA A 26 -23.32 0.02 -25.92
C ALA A 26 -23.33 -0.56 -27.35
N GLY A 27 -24.50 -0.72 -27.94
CA GLY A 27 -24.75 -1.13 -29.34
C GLY A 27 -24.82 -2.61 -29.60
N ALA A 28 -23.86 -3.40 -29.15
CA ALA A 28 -23.83 -4.84 -29.41
C ALA A 28 -23.29 -5.63 -28.21
N LYS A 29 -23.79 -6.86 -28.05
CA LYS A 29 -23.24 -7.78 -27.07
C LYS A 29 -21.89 -8.30 -27.57
N HIS A 30 -20.85 -8.13 -26.78
CA HIS A 30 -19.54 -8.70 -27.01
C HIS A 30 -19.35 -9.93 -26.13
N TYR A 31 -18.81 -10.98 -26.71
CA TYR A 31 -18.49 -12.21 -25.99
C TYR A 31 -16.98 -12.43 -26.06
N ALA A 32 -16.35 -12.60 -24.90
CA ALA A 32 -14.96 -12.97 -24.79
C ALA A 32 -14.82 -14.29 -24.02
N LYS A 33 -13.86 -15.09 -24.40
CA LYS A 33 -13.43 -16.28 -23.64
C LYS A 33 -12.25 -15.85 -22.76
N ALA A 34 -12.27 -16.22 -21.49
CA ALA A 34 -11.17 -16.02 -20.57
C ALA A 34 -10.55 -17.38 -20.21
N GLN A 35 -9.24 -17.46 -20.28
CA GLN A 35 -8.46 -18.62 -19.85
C GLN A 35 -7.42 -18.17 -18.83
N ILE A 36 -7.60 -18.55 -17.56
CA ILE A 36 -6.63 -18.26 -16.51
C ILE A 36 -5.42 -19.17 -16.69
N ALA A 37 -4.22 -18.58 -16.77
CA ALA A 37 -2.98 -19.32 -16.87
C ALA A 37 -2.63 -20.00 -15.53
N ALA A 38 -1.99 -21.17 -15.61
CA ALA A 38 -1.36 -21.77 -14.45
C ALA A 38 -0.26 -20.85 -13.90
N VAL A 39 -0.09 -20.85 -12.61
CA VAL A 39 0.92 -20.05 -11.92
C VAL A 39 2.23 -20.84 -11.88
N GLU A 40 3.35 -20.17 -12.04
CA GLU A 40 4.68 -20.77 -11.88
C GLU A 40 4.89 -21.27 -10.45
N GLU A 41 5.39 -22.49 -10.28
CA GLU A 41 5.70 -23.05 -8.96
C GLU A 41 6.97 -22.40 -8.40
N LYS A 42 6.78 -21.34 -7.61
CA LYS A 42 7.83 -20.66 -6.85
C LYS A 42 7.22 -19.94 -5.65
N ASN A 43 8.05 -19.61 -4.67
CA ASN A 43 7.63 -18.69 -3.62
C ASN A 43 7.56 -17.25 -4.17
N PRO A 44 6.37 -16.65 -4.33
CA PRO A 44 6.23 -15.31 -4.90
C PRO A 44 6.63 -14.20 -3.91
N PHE A 45 6.80 -14.53 -2.63
CA PHE A 45 7.11 -13.57 -1.56
C PHE A 45 8.61 -13.44 -1.30
N ALA A 46 9.41 -14.44 -1.70
CA ALA A 46 10.85 -14.34 -1.61
C ALA A 46 11.37 -13.26 -2.57
N ARG A 47 12.06 -12.28 -2.02
CA ARG A 47 12.63 -11.17 -2.77
C ARG A 47 14.16 -11.19 -2.72
N GLU A 48 14.77 -11.36 -3.86
CA GLU A 48 16.22 -11.17 -4.00
C GLU A 48 16.56 -9.69 -4.13
N VAL A 49 17.37 -9.18 -3.21
CA VAL A 49 17.94 -7.84 -3.28
C VAL A 49 19.42 -7.95 -3.63
N LYS A 50 19.86 -7.21 -4.64
CA LYS A 50 21.27 -7.20 -5.10
C LYS A 50 22.19 -6.71 -3.98
N GLY A 51 23.39 -7.28 -3.90
CA GLY A 51 24.46 -6.91 -2.96
C GLY A 51 25.12 -8.14 -2.36
N GLU A 52 26.42 -8.03 -2.09
CA GLU A 52 27.23 -9.07 -1.42
C GLU A 52 27.17 -8.94 0.09
N THR A 53 27.00 -7.71 0.56
CA THR A 53 26.91 -7.39 1.99
C THR A 53 25.51 -6.93 2.39
N LEU A 54 25.15 -7.07 3.66
CA LEU A 54 23.86 -6.56 4.18
C LEU A 54 23.73 -5.05 3.94
N LYS A 55 24.82 -4.28 4.09
CA LYS A 55 24.84 -2.84 3.79
C LYS A 55 24.42 -2.57 2.34
N GLU A 56 25.05 -3.24 1.38
CA GLU A 56 24.71 -3.07 -0.04
C GLU A 56 23.26 -3.45 -0.33
N LYS A 57 22.77 -4.54 0.27
CA LYS A 57 21.37 -4.94 0.13
C LYS A 57 20.41 -3.88 0.69
N LEU A 58 20.69 -3.29 1.85
CA LEU A 58 19.87 -2.21 2.42
C LEU A 58 19.85 -0.98 1.50
N LEU A 59 21.01 -0.53 1.02
CA LEU A 59 21.09 0.60 0.08
C LEU A 59 20.35 0.32 -1.23
N ASN A 60 20.58 -0.86 -1.82
CA ASN A 60 19.89 -1.25 -3.06
C ASN A 60 18.38 -1.44 -2.88
N ASN A 61 17.94 -1.89 -1.71
CA ASN A 61 16.53 -1.97 -1.36
C ASN A 61 15.87 -0.58 -1.36
N LEU A 62 16.49 0.39 -0.69
CA LEU A 62 15.97 1.75 -0.59
C LEU A 62 16.00 2.52 -1.91
N SER A 63 16.93 2.20 -2.81
CA SER A 63 17.02 2.79 -4.15
C SER A 63 16.18 2.06 -5.22
N ASP A 64 15.49 0.96 -4.88
CA ASP A 64 14.55 0.28 -5.80
C ASP A 64 13.44 1.26 -6.21
N ALA A 65 13.02 1.25 -7.48
CA ALA A 65 12.00 2.16 -8.00
C ALA A 65 10.64 2.07 -7.29
N ASN A 66 10.34 0.94 -6.65
CA ASN A 66 9.10 0.72 -5.90
C ASN A 66 9.23 1.06 -4.41
N VAL A 67 10.44 1.42 -3.94
CA VAL A 67 10.76 1.69 -2.53
C VAL A 67 11.26 3.11 -2.31
N VAL A 68 12.00 3.64 -3.29
CA VAL A 68 12.62 4.97 -3.23
C VAL A 68 11.60 6.07 -2.97
N SER A 69 11.99 7.08 -2.20
CA SER A 69 11.15 8.23 -1.86
C SER A 69 10.72 9.02 -3.11
N GLN A 70 9.49 9.47 -3.10
CA GLN A 70 8.90 10.35 -4.13
C GLN A 70 8.69 11.77 -3.59
N LYS A 71 9.47 12.18 -2.57
CA LYS A 71 9.29 13.45 -1.85
C LYS A 71 9.23 14.64 -2.79
N GLY A 72 10.19 14.82 -3.68
CA GLY A 72 10.22 15.94 -4.62
C GLY A 72 8.99 15.99 -5.55
N LEU A 73 8.44 14.85 -5.97
CA LEU A 73 7.20 14.80 -6.73
C LEU A 73 5.99 15.23 -5.88
N ILE A 74 5.93 14.80 -4.62
CA ILE A 74 4.83 15.11 -3.70
C ILE A 74 4.87 16.59 -3.31
N GLU A 75 6.04 17.17 -3.10
CA GLU A 75 6.22 18.57 -2.74
C GLU A 75 5.88 19.56 -3.87
N MET A 76 5.66 19.10 -5.09
CA MET A 76 5.06 19.91 -6.15
C MET A 76 3.60 20.28 -5.86
N PHE A 77 2.96 19.66 -4.90
CA PHE A 77 1.57 19.88 -4.50
C PHE A 77 1.49 20.42 -3.07
N ASP A 78 0.56 21.34 -2.83
CA ASP A 78 0.29 21.85 -1.50
C ASP A 78 -0.48 20.83 -0.67
N SER A 79 0.19 20.27 0.35
CA SER A 79 -0.37 19.26 1.26
C SER A 79 -1.28 19.83 2.32
N THR A 80 -1.37 21.16 2.45
CA THR A 80 -2.13 21.86 3.51
C THR A 80 -3.38 22.54 3.00
N ILE A 81 -3.72 22.40 1.73
CA ILE A 81 -4.93 22.96 1.12
C ILE A 81 -6.17 22.54 1.94
N GLY A 82 -7.04 23.53 2.23
CA GLY A 82 -8.27 23.31 2.97
C GLY A 82 -8.10 23.23 4.49
N ARG A 83 -6.87 23.25 5.00
CA ARG A 83 -6.55 23.20 6.46
C ARG A 83 -7.10 21.95 7.16
N SER A 84 -7.30 20.86 6.44
CA SER A 84 -7.89 19.63 6.97
C SER A 84 -6.88 18.51 7.20
N THR A 85 -5.62 18.70 6.80
CA THR A 85 -4.55 17.71 6.87
C THR A 85 -4.22 17.33 8.31
N VAL A 86 -4.34 16.02 8.62
CA VAL A 86 -3.97 15.45 9.94
C VAL A 86 -2.54 14.93 9.91
N LEU A 87 -2.16 14.24 8.84
CA LEU A 87 -0.80 13.77 8.62
C LEU A 87 -0.23 14.43 7.36
N MET A 88 0.96 15.02 7.49
CA MET A 88 1.74 15.46 6.33
C MET A 88 2.25 14.24 5.56
N PRO A 89 2.51 14.36 4.25
CA PRO A 89 3.06 13.25 3.46
C PRO A 89 4.38 12.68 3.98
N TYR A 90 5.17 13.54 4.63
CA TYR A 90 6.41 13.18 5.32
C TYR A 90 6.37 13.70 6.75
N GLY A 91 6.59 12.79 7.71
CA GLY A 91 6.55 13.04 9.15
C GLY A 91 7.94 13.13 9.79
N GLY A 92 7.90 13.46 11.09
CA GLY A 92 9.07 13.71 11.92
C GLY A 92 9.60 15.14 11.82
N GLU A 93 10.55 15.48 12.71
CA GLU A 93 11.17 16.82 12.74
C GLU A 93 11.90 17.16 11.43
N LEU A 94 12.50 16.14 10.79
CA LEU A 94 13.22 16.28 9.52
C LEU A 94 12.32 16.13 8.30
N GLN A 95 11.05 15.73 8.47
CA GLN A 95 10.11 15.47 7.38
C GLN A 95 10.66 14.48 6.34
N LEU A 96 11.22 13.35 6.80
CA LEU A 96 11.82 12.33 5.96
C LEU A 96 11.13 10.96 6.03
N THR A 97 10.22 10.73 7.00
CA THR A 97 9.45 9.48 7.07
C THR A 97 8.16 9.60 6.29
N GLU A 98 8.01 8.79 5.25
CA GLU A 98 6.80 8.73 4.42
C GLU A 98 5.60 8.28 5.26
N THR A 99 4.45 8.96 5.14
CA THR A 99 3.19 8.48 5.68
C THR A 99 2.51 7.54 4.69
N GLN A 100 1.99 6.41 5.19
CA GLN A 100 1.41 5.38 4.33
C GLN A 100 -0.07 5.61 4.02
N VAL A 101 -0.68 6.64 4.61
CA VAL A 101 -2.08 6.99 4.47
C VAL A 101 -2.26 8.49 4.25
N SER A 102 -3.33 8.88 3.59
CA SER A 102 -3.80 10.28 3.57
C SER A 102 -4.92 10.44 4.57
N VAL A 103 -4.77 11.36 5.54
CA VAL A 103 -5.77 11.64 6.57
C VAL A 103 -6.18 13.10 6.54
N GLN A 104 -7.47 13.35 6.28
CA GLN A 104 -8.01 14.69 6.13
C GLN A 104 -9.29 14.83 6.97
N LYS A 105 -9.38 15.87 7.81
CA LYS A 105 -10.64 16.18 8.53
C LYS A 105 -11.75 16.49 7.55
N LEU A 106 -12.97 16.04 7.86
CA LEU A 106 -14.11 16.32 7.00
C LEU A 106 -14.47 17.81 7.04
N PRO A 107 -14.80 18.42 5.89
CA PRO A 107 -15.26 19.80 5.84
C PRO A 107 -16.65 19.90 6.51
N THR A 108 -16.76 20.75 7.52
CA THR A 108 -18.01 21.01 8.27
C THR A 108 -18.09 22.48 8.65
N ASP A 109 -19.30 22.95 8.95
CA ASP A 109 -19.48 24.24 9.61
C ASP A 109 -19.05 24.09 11.08
N GLY A 110 -17.94 24.71 11.46
CA GLY A 110 -17.33 24.61 12.79
C GLY A 110 -16.20 23.61 12.87
N TYR A 111 -16.12 22.86 13.96
CA TYR A 111 -15.02 21.93 14.25
C TYR A 111 -15.47 20.47 14.24
N THR A 112 -14.60 19.58 13.78
CA THR A 112 -14.80 18.13 13.85
C THR A 112 -13.47 17.40 14.08
N ASP A 113 -13.53 16.29 14.82
CA ASP A 113 -12.43 15.33 14.91
C ASP A 113 -12.62 14.13 13.96
N THR A 114 -13.72 14.11 13.21
CA THR A 114 -13.91 13.09 12.19
C THR A 114 -13.05 13.40 10.97
N ALA A 115 -12.24 12.43 10.56
CA ALA A 115 -11.39 12.50 9.38
C ALA A 115 -11.68 11.33 8.43
N SER A 116 -11.44 11.53 7.15
CA SER A 116 -11.30 10.46 6.18
C SER A 116 -9.86 9.95 6.23
N MET A 117 -9.67 8.64 6.10
CA MET A 117 -8.36 8.01 5.98
C MET A 117 -8.37 7.11 4.75
N MET A 118 -7.38 7.29 3.87
CA MET A 118 -7.25 6.55 2.62
C MET A 118 -5.86 5.95 2.49
N ALA A 119 -5.81 4.71 2.04
CA ALA A 119 -4.59 4.01 1.66
C ALA A 119 -4.78 3.28 0.34
N PHE A 120 -3.68 2.85 -0.28
CA PHE A 120 -3.71 1.96 -1.43
C PHE A 120 -2.73 0.81 -1.28
N GLY A 121 -2.95 -0.26 -2.05
CA GLY A 121 -2.04 -1.38 -2.16
C GLY A 121 -1.86 -1.85 -3.59
N PHE A 122 -0.64 -2.26 -3.93
CA PHE A 122 -0.27 -2.86 -5.21
C PHE A 122 1.15 -3.42 -5.20
N ASN A 123 1.32 -4.63 -5.73
CA ASN A 123 2.66 -5.17 -5.99
C ASN A 123 2.74 -5.71 -7.43
N PRO A 124 3.54 -5.07 -8.31
CA PRO A 124 3.66 -5.46 -9.71
C PRO A 124 4.31 -6.84 -9.89
N VAL A 125 5.15 -7.28 -8.97
CA VAL A 125 5.85 -8.58 -9.06
C VAL A 125 4.89 -9.73 -8.77
N ILE A 126 4.13 -9.63 -7.67
CA ILE A 126 3.10 -10.63 -7.34
C ILE A 126 2.01 -10.64 -8.42
N SER A 127 1.61 -9.46 -8.92
CA SER A 127 0.60 -9.35 -9.98
C SER A 127 1.05 -9.97 -11.31
N LYS A 128 2.34 -9.88 -11.66
CA LYS A 128 2.90 -10.56 -12.83
C LYS A 128 2.95 -12.08 -12.66
N TRP A 129 3.27 -12.55 -11.46
CA TRP A 129 3.27 -13.97 -11.15
C TRP A 129 1.84 -14.54 -11.17
N SER A 130 0.91 -13.84 -10.53
CA SER A 130 -0.51 -14.21 -10.48
C SER A 130 -1.38 -12.98 -10.23
N PRO A 131 -2.15 -12.53 -11.24
CA PRO A 131 -3.09 -11.41 -11.05
C PRO A 131 -4.10 -11.67 -9.92
N TYR A 132 -4.47 -12.93 -9.68
CA TYR A 132 -5.36 -13.34 -8.57
C TYR A 132 -4.76 -13.00 -7.21
N HIS A 133 -3.50 -13.39 -6.96
CA HIS A 133 -2.80 -13.10 -5.71
C HIS A 133 -2.45 -11.61 -5.61
N GLY A 134 -2.01 -11.00 -6.71
CA GLY A 134 -1.72 -9.56 -6.75
C GLY A 134 -2.91 -8.72 -6.31
N ALA A 135 -4.09 -9.01 -6.83
CA ALA A 135 -5.32 -8.32 -6.44
C ALA A 135 -5.74 -8.62 -4.99
N ALA A 136 -5.54 -9.85 -4.51
CA ALA A 136 -5.80 -10.18 -3.11
C ALA A 136 -4.89 -9.37 -2.17
N TYR A 137 -3.58 -9.35 -2.43
CA TYR A 137 -2.62 -8.63 -1.59
C TYR A 137 -2.71 -7.11 -1.71
N SER A 138 -3.21 -6.56 -2.83
CA SER A 138 -3.48 -5.13 -2.92
C SER A 138 -4.50 -4.66 -1.88
N MET A 139 -5.53 -5.47 -1.60
CA MET A 139 -6.51 -5.18 -0.56
C MET A 139 -5.93 -5.33 0.84
N ILE A 140 -5.12 -6.38 1.07
CA ILE A 140 -4.46 -6.61 2.36
C ILE A 140 -3.50 -5.48 2.71
N GLU A 141 -2.70 -5.01 1.75
CA GLU A 141 -1.78 -3.89 1.95
C GLU A 141 -2.52 -2.61 2.33
N ALA A 142 -3.60 -2.27 1.62
CA ALA A 142 -4.41 -1.10 1.93
C ALA A 142 -5.03 -1.18 3.34
N CYS A 143 -5.54 -2.35 3.76
CA CYS A 143 -6.05 -2.56 5.10
C CYS A 143 -4.95 -2.42 6.16
N ALA A 144 -3.79 -3.05 5.96
CA ALA A 144 -2.68 -2.98 6.90
C ALA A 144 -2.17 -1.55 7.14
N LYS A 145 -2.08 -0.74 6.07
CA LYS A 145 -1.72 0.68 6.15
C LYS A 145 -2.71 1.50 6.98
N VAL A 146 -4.01 1.25 6.78
CA VAL A 146 -5.07 1.91 7.57
C VAL A 146 -4.97 1.53 9.05
N VAL A 147 -4.78 0.24 9.36
CA VAL A 147 -4.63 -0.24 10.74
C VAL A 147 -3.36 0.33 11.39
N ALA A 148 -2.24 0.32 10.69
CA ALA A 148 -0.97 0.87 11.19
C ALA A 148 -1.07 2.37 11.53
N ALA A 149 -1.96 3.12 10.89
CA ALA A 149 -2.20 4.53 11.18
C ALA A 149 -3.31 4.80 12.22
N GLY A 150 -3.86 3.77 12.88
CA GLY A 150 -4.90 3.89 13.89
C GLY A 150 -6.33 3.89 13.34
N GLY A 151 -6.51 3.54 12.06
CA GLY A 151 -7.82 3.33 11.46
C GLY A 151 -8.36 1.92 11.67
N ARG A 152 -9.65 1.72 11.43
CA ARG A 152 -10.31 0.42 11.52
C ARG A 152 -10.63 -0.11 10.14
N TYR A 153 -10.09 -1.29 9.82
CA TYR A 153 -10.30 -1.90 8.50
C TYR A 153 -11.77 -2.28 8.24
N GLU A 154 -12.55 -2.68 9.26
CA GLU A 154 -13.93 -3.17 9.10
C GLU A 154 -14.89 -2.11 8.54
N LYS A 155 -14.51 -0.83 8.67
CA LYS A 155 -15.28 0.29 8.14
C LYS A 155 -14.89 0.69 6.72
N MET A 156 -13.84 0.07 6.17
CA MET A 156 -13.33 0.43 4.84
C MET A 156 -14.33 0.11 3.72
N ARG A 157 -14.23 0.91 2.66
CA ARG A 157 -14.83 0.68 1.35
C ARG A 157 -13.76 0.81 0.31
N PHE A 158 -13.81 -0.03 -0.72
CA PHE A 158 -12.80 -0.05 -1.77
C PHE A 158 -13.28 0.62 -3.05
N SER A 159 -12.33 1.23 -3.76
CA SER A 159 -12.44 1.57 -5.18
C SER A 159 -11.24 0.95 -5.88
N CYS A 160 -11.47 0.17 -6.92
CA CYS A 160 -10.40 -0.53 -7.62
C CYS A 160 -10.04 0.18 -8.91
N GLN A 161 -8.74 0.28 -9.20
CA GLN A 161 -8.23 0.79 -10.48
C GLN A 161 -7.53 -0.35 -11.21
N GLU A 162 -7.94 -0.60 -12.45
CA GLU A 162 -7.39 -1.69 -13.25
C GLU A 162 -6.67 -1.15 -14.49
N TYR A 163 -5.51 -1.75 -14.79
CA TYR A 163 -4.74 -1.48 -16.00
C TYR A 163 -4.22 -2.79 -16.56
N PHE A 164 -4.62 -3.10 -17.79
CA PHE A 164 -4.20 -4.30 -18.50
C PHE A 164 -3.71 -3.94 -19.90
N GLU A 165 -2.94 -4.87 -20.50
CA GLU A 165 -2.53 -4.76 -21.89
C GLU A 165 -3.72 -4.63 -22.84
N ARG A 166 -3.46 -4.26 -24.08
CA ARG A 166 -4.52 -4.20 -25.11
C ARG A 166 -5.18 -5.55 -25.26
N MET A 167 -6.50 -5.59 -25.13
CA MET A 167 -7.29 -6.79 -25.30
C MET A 167 -7.25 -7.27 -26.76
N THR A 168 -7.08 -8.58 -26.92
CA THR A 168 -7.04 -9.28 -28.20
C THR A 168 -8.08 -10.39 -28.24
N HIS A 169 -8.09 -11.23 -29.28
CA HIS A 169 -8.94 -12.44 -29.31
C HIS A 169 -8.33 -13.62 -28.55
N ASP A 170 -7.12 -13.49 -28.00
CA ASP A 170 -6.48 -14.54 -27.18
C ASP A 170 -7.20 -14.63 -25.82
N PRO A 171 -7.78 -15.79 -25.47
CA PRO A 171 -8.43 -16.00 -24.19
C PRO A 171 -7.52 -15.81 -22.98
N LYS A 172 -6.21 -15.99 -23.12
CA LYS A 172 -5.23 -15.80 -22.03
C LYS A 172 -5.08 -14.33 -21.66
N VAL A 173 -5.22 -13.42 -22.61
CA VAL A 173 -5.22 -11.97 -22.34
C VAL A 173 -6.41 -11.58 -21.49
N TRP A 174 -7.60 -12.07 -21.80
CA TRP A 174 -8.82 -11.90 -20.99
C TRP A 174 -8.76 -12.62 -19.65
N GLY A 175 -7.96 -13.66 -19.53
CA GLY A 175 -7.72 -14.40 -18.29
C GLY A 175 -7.08 -13.54 -17.20
N LYS A 176 -6.28 -12.54 -17.56
CA LYS A 176 -5.59 -11.67 -16.59
C LYS A 176 -6.55 -10.79 -15.78
N PRO A 177 -7.41 -9.94 -16.40
CA PRO A 177 -8.40 -9.16 -15.65
C PRO A 177 -9.40 -10.07 -14.91
N MET A 178 -9.87 -11.15 -15.54
CA MET A 178 -10.75 -12.11 -14.87
C MET A 178 -10.13 -12.68 -13.61
N SER A 179 -8.84 -13.04 -13.66
CA SER A 179 -8.09 -13.56 -12.52
C SER A 179 -7.96 -12.53 -11.39
N ALA A 180 -7.64 -11.27 -11.73
CA ALA A 180 -7.53 -10.18 -10.77
C ALA A 180 -8.87 -9.89 -10.08
N LEU A 181 -9.97 -9.80 -10.84
CA LEU A 181 -11.31 -9.60 -10.30
C LEU A 181 -11.72 -10.73 -9.32
N LEU A 182 -11.42 -11.98 -9.66
CA LEU A 182 -11.70 -13.11 -8.76
C LEU A 182 -10.89 -13.04 -7.47
N GLY A 183 -9.63 -12.61 -7.52
CA GLY A 183 -8.78 -12.40 -6.34
C GLY A 183 -9.33 -11.30 -5.44
N SER A 184 -9.69 -10.16 -6.01
CA SER A 184 -10.34 -9.06 -5.31
C SER A 184 -11.67 -9.48 -4.69
N LEU A 185 -12.55 -10.13 -5.46
CA LEU A 185 -13.84 -10.62 -4.96
C LEU A 185 -13.66 -11.59 -3.78
N LYS A 186 -12.68 -12.50 -3.86
CA LYS A 186 -12.38 -13.43 -2.77
C LYS A 186 -12.05 -12.70 -1.48
N MET A 187 -11.24 -11.63 -1.56
CA MET A 187 -10.87 -10.85 -0.37
C MET A 187 -12.03 -9.99 0.12
N GLN A 188 -12.80 -9.37 -0.74
CA GLN A 188 -14.00 -8.63 -0.35
C GLN A 188 -14.95 -9.50 0.47
N MET A 189 -15.20 -10.72 0.01
CA MET A 189 -16.06 -11.68 0.73
C MET A 189 -15.46 -12.12 2.05
N ALA A 190 -14.17 -12.44 2.09
CA ALA A 190 -13.48 -12.94 3.29
C ALA A 190 -13.34 -11.87 4.39
N LEU A 191 -13.09 -10.61 3.99
CA LEU A 191 -12.99 -9.48 4.90
C LEU A 191 -14.36 -8.86 5.25
N GLY A 192 -15.40 -9.14 4.46
CA GLY A 192 -16.70 -8.49 4.59
C GLY A 192 -16.71 -7.02 4.12
N LEU A 193 -15.81 -6.66 3.22
CA LEU A 193 -15.60 -5.27 2.77
C LEU A 193 -16.02 -5.10 1.31
N PRO A 194 -17.02 -4.26 1.01
CA PRO A 194 -17.47 -4.04 -0.35
C PRO A 194 -16.58 -3.07 -1.13
N SER A 195 -16.55 -3.26 -2.44
CA SER A 195 -16.10 -2.24 -3.39
C SER A 195 -17.28 -1.38 -3.82
N ILE A 196 -17.11 -0.06 -3.80
CA ILE A 196 -18.15 0.90 -4.24
C ILE A 196 -18.13 1.13 -5.75
N GLY A 197 -17.08 0.70 -6.42
CA GLY A 197 -16.86 0.87 -7.84
C GLY A 197 -15.39 0.79 -8.20
N GLY A 198 -15.07 1.27 -9.38
CA GLY A 198 -13.71 1.27 -9.88
C GLY A 198 -13.65 1.84 -11.30
N LYS A 199 -12.48 1.71 -11.90
CA LYS A 199 -12.19 2.11 -13.27
C LYS A 199 -11.23 1.12 -13.88
N ASP A 200 -11.49 0.69 -15.08
CA ASP A 200 -10.63 -0.20 -15.84
C ASP A 200 -10.05 0.48 -17.09
N SER A 201 -8.89 0.03 -17.51
CA SER A 201 -8.25 0.38 -18.77
C SER A 201 -7.61 -0.86 -19.39
N MET A 202 -8.04 -1.19 -20.59
CA MET A 202 -7.64 -2.38 -21.33
C MET A 202 -6.79 -2.00 -22.56
N SER A 203 -5.96 -0.97 -22.47
CA SER A 203 -5.15 -0.45 -23.58
C SER A 203 -3.71 -0.13 -23.18
N GLY A 204 -3.21 -0.73 -22.11
CA GLY A 204 -1.88 -0.50 -21.57
C GLY A 204 -0.77 -1.20 -22.37
N THR A 205 -0.76 -1.02 -23.69
CA THR A 205 0.27 -1.52 -24.60
C THR A 205 0.85 -0.37 -25.39
N PHE A 206 2.16 -0.22 -25.36
CA PHE A 206 2.92 0.67 -26.22
C PHE A 206 3.98 -0.14 -26.99
N GLU A 207 3.83 -0.19 -28.30
CA GLU A 207 4.65 -1.07 -29.17
C GLU A 207 4.66 -2.53 -28.67
N HIS A 208 5.78 -2.99 -28.15
CA HIS A 208 6.00 -4.34 -27.58
C HIS A 208 6.00 -4.37 -26.05
N ILE A 209 5.77 -3.22 -25.39
CA ILE A 209 5.76 -3.09 -23.93
C ILE A 209 4.30 -3.14 -23.45
N ASN A 210 4.03 -4.07 -22.54
CA ASN A 210 2.76 -4.17 -21.84
C ASN A 210 2.90 -3.74 -20.40
N VAL A 211 1.91 -3.01 -19.89
CA VAL A 211 1.80 -2.79 -18.43
C VAL A 211 1.70 -4.13 -17.71
N PRO A 212 2.28 -4.30 -16.53
CA PRO A 212 2.00 -5.47 -15.71
C PRO A 212 0.49 -5.57 -15.44
N PRO A 213 -0.07 -6.78 -15.28
CA PRO A 213 -1.43 -6.95 -14.81
C PRO A 213 -1.61 -6.14 -13.51
N THR A 214 -2.49 -5.16 -13.52
CA THR A 214 -2.61 -4.19 -12.42
C THR A 214 -4.03 -4.14 -11.92
N LEU A 215 -4.22 -4.41 -10.63
CA LEU A 215 -5.38 -4.04 -9.86
C LEU A 215 -4.88 -3.36 -8.59
N ILE A 216 -5.07 -2.06 -8.51
CA ILE A 216 -4.78 -1.24 -7.32
C ILE A 216 -6.05 -1.14 -6.51
N SER A 217 -5.97 -1.44 -5.21
CA SER A 217 -7.08 -1.27 -4.28
C SER A 217 -6.89 0.00 -3.46
N PHE A 218 -7.76 0.99 -3.68
CA PHE A 218 -7.85 2.18 -2.84
C PHE A 218 -8.90 1.92 -1.77
N GLY A 219 -8.48 1.91 -0.50
CA GLY A 219 -9.37 1.73 0.64
C GLY A 219 -9.59 3.05 1.37
N ILE A 220 -10.84 3.41 1.61
CA ILE A 220 -11.21 4.60 2.38
C ILE A 220 -12.04 4.21 3.60
N THR A 221 -11.79 4.87 4.73
CA THR A 221 -12.56 4.75 5.97
C THR A 221 -12.69 6.11 6.65
N THR A 222 -13.43 6.16 7.75
CA THR A 222 -13.47 7.29 8.67
C THR A 222 -12.75 6.94 9.97
N VAL A 223 -12.09 7.93 10.56
CA VAL A 223 -11.34 7.80 11.81
C VAL A 223 -11.56 9.04 12.68
N ASN A 224 -11.40 8.91 13.99
CA ASN A 224 -11.21 10.07 14.85
C ASN A 224 -9.75 10.52 14.72
N ALA A 225 -9.52 11.78 14.39
CA ALA A 225 -8.17 12.35 14.19
C ALA A 225 -7.26 12.17 15.42
N ASN A 226 -7.84 12.11 16.64
CA ASN A 226 -7.08 11.91 17.87
C ASN A 226 -6.54 10.46 18.05
N ASN A 227 -7.03 9.50 17.25
CA ASN A 227 -6.56 8.11 17.28
C ASN A 227 -5.50 7.84 16.21
N VAL A 228 -5.17 8.84 15.40
CA VAL A 228 -4.22 8.71 14.30
C VAL A 228 -2.79 8.81 14.83
N ILE A 229 -1.95 7.85 14.47
CA ILE A 229 -0.51 7.87 14.76
C ILE A 229 0.29 7.99 13.47
N SER A 230 1.47 8.56 13.57
CA SER A 230 2.41 8.71 12.46
C SER A 230 3.54 7.70 12.54
N PRO A 231 4.16 7.33 11.40
CA PRO A 231 5.06 6.17 11.35
C PRO A 231 6.49 6.41 11.83
N GLU A 232 6.97 7.66 11.98
CA GLU A 232 8.33 7.92 12.44
C GLU A 232 8.54 7.45 13.89
N LEU A 233 9.72 6.95 14.22
CA LEU A 233 10.10 6.53 15.58
C LEU A 233 10.03 7.71 16.55
N LYS A 234 9.63 7.46 17.81
CA LYS A 234 9.31 8.50 18.80
C LYS A 234 10.33 8.62 19.92
N TRP A 235 10.78 7.51 20.48
CA TRP A 235 11.57 7.55 21.70
C TRP A 235 12.68 6.50 21.76
N GLU A 236 13.86 6.91 22.16
CA GLU A 236 14.94 6.00 22.50
C GLU A 236 14.54 5.02 23.62
N GLY A 237 14.94 3.77 23.49
CA GLY A 237 14.64 2.70 24.43
C GLY A 237 13.32 1.98 24.16
N ASN A 238 12.45 2.52 23.30
CA ASN A 238 11.26 1.82 22.87
C ASN A 238 11.58 0.50 22.16
N ARG A 239 10.63 -0.41 22.18
CA ARG A 239 10.76 -1.75 21.64
C ARG A 239 10.18 -1.81 20.24
N LEU A 240 10.82 -2.57 19.37
CA LEU A 240 10.37 -2.82 18.01
C LEU A 240 9.88 -4.26 17.87
N TRP A 241 8.67 -4.39 17.35
CA TRP A 241 7.99 -5.67 17.17
C TRP A 241 7.47 -5.81 15.75
N LEU A 242 7.46 -7.03 15.23
CA LEU A 242 6.73 -7.39 14.01
C LEU A 242 5.50 -8.21 14.38
N VAL A 243 4.32 -7.68 14.16
CA VAL A 243 3.09 -8.48 14.19
C VAL A 243 2.98 -9.15 12.82
N LYS A 244 3.40 -10.43 12.77
CA LYS A 244 3.67 -11.15 11.54
C LYS A 244 2.43 -11.83 10.97
N HIS A 245 2.18 -11.65 9.69
CA HIS A 245 1.26 -12.45 8.90
C HIS A 245 2.01 -13.57 8.18
N THR A 246 1.43 -14.76 8.16
CA THR A 246 1.95 -15.92 7.44
C THR A 246 0.93 -16.38 6.41
N PRO A 247 1.25 -16.33 5.11
CA PRO A 247 0.35 -16.82 4.07
C PRO A 247 -0.01 -18.29 4.21
N LEU A 248 -1.17 -18.65 3.69
CA LEU A 248 -1.57 -20.06 3.56
C LEU A 248 -0.65 -20.82 2.59
N LYS A 249 -0.68 -22.16 2.60
CA LYS A 249 0.14 -23.00 1.69
C LYS A 249 -0.01 -22.70 0.20
N ASN A 250 -1.16 -22.18 -0.20
CA ASN A 250 -1.43 -21.74 -1.58
C ASN A 250 -1.07 -20.28 -1.82
N TYR A 251 -0.31 -19.65 -0.92
CA TYR A 251 0.10 -18.26 -0.95
C TYR A 251 -1.03 -17.23 -0.85
N MET A 252 -2.28 -17.63 -0.58
CA MET A 252 -3.35 -16.69 -0.27
C MET A 252 -3.19 -16.13 1.16
N PRO A 253 -3.71 -14.91 1.41
CA PRO A 253 -3.71 -14.38 2.77
C PRO A 253 -4.49 -15.27 3.74
N ASP A 254 -3.93 -15.50 4.91
CA ASP A 254 -4.68 -16.07 6.04
C ASP A 254 -5.50 -14.94 6.69
N VAL A 255 -6.73 -14.80 6.23
CA VAL A 255 -7.61 -13.71 6.65
C VAL A 255 -7.99 -13.79 8.12
N GLU A 256 -8.11 -14.98 8.68
CA GLU A 256 -8.44 -15.15 10.10
C GLU A 256 -7.26 -14.77 11.00
N GLN A 257 -6.03 -15.09 10.60
CA GLN A 257 -4.83 -14.59 11.28
C GLN A 257 -4.73 -13.07 11.15
N LEU A 258 -4.97 -12.49 9.96
CA LEU A 258 -4.92 -11.06 9.74
C LEU A 258 -5.91 -10.30 10.62
N LYS A 259 -7.16 -10.76 10.72
CA LYS A 259 -8.17 -10.15 11.58
C LYS A 259 -7.73 -10.11 13.06
N LYS A 260 -7.15 -11.21 13.56
CA LYS A 260 -6.60 -11.26 14.92
C LYS A 260 -5.42 -10.31 15.11
N ASN A 261 -4.50 -10.31 14.16
CA ASN A 261 -3.33 -9.45 14.18
C ASN A 261 -3.73 -7.96 14.18
N TRP A 262 -4.63 -7.57 13.29
CA TRP A 262 -5.07 -6.18 13.18
C TRP A 262 -5.88 -5.72 14.38
N ALA A 263 -6.75 -6.56 14.94
CA ALA A 263 -7.44 -6.26 16.19
C ALA A 263 -6.47 -6.04 17.36
N PHE A 264 -5.42 -6.86 17.44
CA PHE A 264 -4.35 -6.66 18.42
C PHE A 264 -3.60 -5.35 18.22
N VAL A 265 -3.22 -5.01 16.98
CA VAL A 265 -2.55 -3.74 16.66
C VAL A 265 -3.45 -2.54 17.01
N GLU A 266 -4.74 -2.59 16.66
CA GLU A 266 -5.72 -1.55 17.01
C GLU A 266 -5.80 -1.35 18.54
N GLU A 267 -5.77 -2.42 19.32
CA GLU A 267 -5.76 -2.36 20.80
C GLU A 267 -4.48 -1.70 21.32
N GLN A 268 -3.30 -2.05 20.78
CA GLN A 268 -2.04 -1.44 21.19
C GLN A 268 -1.97 0.05 20.87
N ILE A 269 -2.51 0.48 19.73
CA ILE A 269 -2.60 1.91 19.38
C ILE A 269 -3.62 2.61 20.29
N ALA A 270 -4.79 2.04 20.49
CA ALA A 270 -5.85 2.64 21.31
C ALA A 270 -5.46 2.77 22.78
N SER A 271 -4.65 1.85 23.31
CA SER A 271 -4.12 1.95 24.68
C SER A 271 -2.97 2.93 24.83
N GLY A 272 -2.40 3.44 23.73
CA GLY A 272 -1.20 4.28 23.71
C GLY A 272 0.10 3.51 23.90
N ASN A 273 0.07 2.17 23.98
CA ASN A 273 1.31 1.36 24.05
C ASN A 273 2.08 1.39 22.72
N ALA A 274 1.40 1.31 21.58
CA ALA A 274 2.02 1.51 20.28
C ALA A 274 1.98 2.99 19.90
N VAL A 275 3.15 3.60 19.77
CA VAL A 275 3.32 5.04 19.52
C VAL A 275 3.66 5.36 18.07
N SER A 276 4.19 4.40 17.33
CA SER A 276 4.35 4.44 15.88
C SER A 276 4.18 3.05 15.25
N ALA A 277 3.83 3.00 13.98
CA ALA A 277 3.65 1.75 13.25
C ALA A 277 3.89 1.91 11.75
N TRP A 278 4.29 0.79 11.11
CA TRP A 278 4.54 0.70 9.69
C TRP A 278 3.98 -0.60 9.12
N ALA A 279 3.08 -0.51 8.15
CA ALA A 279 2.64 -1.68 7.39
C ALA A 279 3.75 -2.13 6.41
N VAL A 280 4.14 -3.39 6.49
CA VAL A 280 5.20 -3.93 5.64
C VAL A 280 4.76 -3.91 4.17
N GLY A 281 5.57 -3.23 3.34
CA GLY A 281 5.33 -3.00 1.92
C GLY A 281 6.32 -3.73 1.01
N PHE A 282 6.57 -3.15 -0.16
CA PHE A 282 7.42 -3.73 -1.21
C PHE A 282 8.87 -3.97 -0.75
N GLY A 283 9.44 -3.08 0.04
CA GLY A 283 10.82 -3.18 0.53
C GLY A 283 11.00 -4.08 1.76
N GLY A 284 9.94 -4.77 2.19
CA GLY A 284 10.00 -5.67 3.35
C GLY A 284 10.13 -4.95 4.69
N VAL A 285 10.51 -5.71 5.72
CA VAL A 285 10.77 -5.18 7.08
C VAL A 285 11.93 -4.17 7.06
N ALA A 286 12.93 -4.39 6.20
CA ALA A 286 14.08 -3.49 6.05
C ALA A 286 13.67 -2.08 5.62
N GLU A 287 12.72 -1.93 4.69
CA GLU A 287 12.17 -0.63 4.31
C GLU A 287 11.54 0.08 5.51
N GLY A 288 10.66 -0.64 6.24
CA GLY A 288 9.97 -0.06 7.39
C GLY A 288 10.94 0.42 8.47
N LEU A 289 11.87 -0.41 8.89
CA LEU A 289 12.87 -0.04 9.91
C LEU A 289 13.69 1.20 9.49
N CYS A 290 14.14 1.26 8.24
CA CYS A 290 14.90 2.42 7.76
C CYS A 290 14.03 3.69 7.70
N LYS A 291 12.86 3.62 7.04
CA LYS A 291 12.00 4.80 6.83
C LYS A 291 11.40 5.32 8.14
N MET A 292 11.04 4.46 9.08
CA MET A 292 10.61 4.89 10.43
C MET A 292 11.69 5.66 11.16
N SER A 293 12.96 5.34 10.93
CA SER A 293 14.11 6.00 11.56
C SER A 293 14.38 7.41 11.03
N PHE A 294 14.06 7.72 9.78
CA PHE A 294 14.51 8.93 9.10
C PHE A 294 13.95 10.22 9.68
N GLY A 295 12.66 10.26 9.98
CA GLY A 295 11.93 11.50 10.31
C GLY A 295 12.41 12.20 11.57
N ASN A 296 12.78 11.44 12.61
CA ASN A 296 13.30 11.93 13.88
C ASN A 296 14.76 11.53 14.10
N SER A 297 15.41 10.94 13.10
CA SER A 297 16.81 10.51 13.15
C SER A 297 17.15 9.54 14.29
N PHE A 298 16.18 8.72 14.74
CA PHE A 298 16.46 7.65 15.70
C PHE A 298 17.11 6.47 15.02
N GLY A 299 18.11 5.88 15.67
CA GLY A 299 18.70 4.61 15.26
C GLY A 299 17.84 3.42 15.70
N VAL A 300 18.22 2.24 15.24
CA VAL A 300 17.65 0.97 15.71
C VAL A 300 18.77 -0.07 15.91
N ASP A 301 18.60 -0.96 16.89
CA ASP A 301 19.42 -2.17 17.04
C ASP A 301 18.48 -3.39 17.01
N VAL A 302 18.49 -4.10 15.90
CA VAL A 302 17.54 -5.17 15.61
C VAL A 302 18.21 -6.45 15.13
N ASN A 303 17.58 -7.58 15.45
CA ASN A 303 17.97 -8.90 14.96
C ASN A 303 16.80 -9.52 14.18
N VAL A 304 16.96 -9.63 12.87
CA VAL A 304 15.97 -10.17 11.94
C VAL A 304 16.66 -11.14 10.99
N PRO A 305 16.15 -12.37 10.77
CA PRO A 305 16.71 -13.26 9.76
C PRO A 305 16.81 -12.54 8.40
N GLU A 306 17.96 -12.66 7.71
CA GLU A 306 18.22 -11.87 6.51
C GLU A 306 17.18 -12.13 5.39
N ASN A 307 16.68 -13.35 5.27
CA ASN A 307 15.60 -13.69 4.34
C ASN A 307 14.26 -13.03 4.69
N GLU A 308 14.00 -12.71 5.97
CA GLU A 308 12.77 -12.03 6.40
C GLU A 308 12.84 -10.51 6.25
N LEU A 309 14.04 -9.94 6.14
CA LEU A 309 14.23 -8.49 6.00
C LEU A 309 13.62 -7.95 4.71
N PHE A 310 13.74 -8.69 3.61
CA PHE A 310 13.43 -8.19 2.27
C PHE A 310 12.20 -8.84 1.64
N ASP A 311 11.69 -9.93 2.21
CA ASP A 311 10.52 -10.64 1.69
C ASP A 311 9.25 -9.79 1.73
N TYR A 312 8.32 -10.08 0.80
CA TYR A 312 7.01 -9.41 0.75
C TYR A 312 6.09 -9.89 1.87
N ASN A 313 6.30 -9.42 3.09
CA ASN A 313 5.52 -9.79 4.27
C ASN A 313 4.21 -8.97 4.41
N TYR A 314 3.44 -8.86 3.33
CA TYR A 314 2.20 -8.07 3.31
C TYR A 314 1.20 -8.52 4.39
N GLY A 315 0.55 -7.55 5.01
CA GLY A 315 -0.36 -7.77 6.12
C GLY A 315 0.32 -7.73 7.48
N SER A 316 1.65 -7.86 7.53
CA SER A 316 2.45 -7.66 8.74
C SER A 316 2.62 -6.18 9.06
N ILE A 317 2.76 -5.85 10.35
CA ILE A 317 2.93 -4.47 10.82
C ILE A 317 4.09 -4.42 11.81
N ILE A 318 5.01 -3.47 11.60
CA ILE A 318 6.05 -3.13 12.57
C ILE A 318 5.42 -2.16 13.57
N LEU A 319 5.65 -2.37 14.87
CA LEU A 319 5.22 -1.50 15.96
C LEU A 319 6.42 -1.01 16.75
N GLU A 320 6.41 0.28 17.08
CA GLU A 320 7.20 0.84 18.17
C GLU A 320 6.31 0.91 19.41
N THR A 321 6.74 0.29 20.53
CA THR A 321 5.96 0.21 21.77
C THR A 321 6.78 0.64 22.99
N GLU A 322 6.09 1.21 23.98
CA GLU A 322 6.69 1.57 25.26
C GLU A 322 6.88 0.33 26.16
N ALA A 323 5.95 -0.60 26.11
CA ALA A 323 5.97 -1.84 26.88
C ALA A 323 6.12 -3.08 25.99
N ASP A 324 6.47 -4.22 26.61
CA ASP A 324 6.55 -5.50 25.94
C ASP A 324 5.17 -5.97 25.44
N LEU A 325 5.18 -6.65 24.30
CA LEU A 325 3.99 -7.30 23.76
C LEU A 325 3.90 -8.78 24.17
N SER A 326 2.70 -9.22 24.46
CA SER A 326 2.38 -10.63 24.70
C SER A 326 1.31 -11.08 23.71
N PHE A 327 1.74 -11.54 22.54
CA PHE A 327 0.85 -12.01 21.47
C PHE A 327 1.53 -13.08 20.62
N GLU A 328 0.81 -14.12 20.24
CA GLU A 328 1.38 -15.29 19.56
C GLU A 328 2.09 -14.99 18.23
N ASN A 329 1.62 -13.94 17.52
CA ASN A 329 2.17 -13.52 16.23
C ASN A 329 3.08 -12.28 16.34
N ALA A 330 3.40 -11.80 17.55
CA ALA A 330 4.34 -10.71 17.77
C ALA A 330 5.76 -11.26 17.93
N GLN A 331 6.64 -10.83 17.04
CA GLN A 331 8.07 -11.15 17.07
C GLN A 331 8.86 -9.92 17.53
N PHE A 332 9.61 -10.07 18.61
CA PHE A 332 10.53 -8.99 19.04
C PHE A 332 11.67 -8.85 18.05
N LEU A 333 11.89 -7.63 17.56
CA LEU A 333 12.94 -7.31 16.61
C LEU A 333 14.16 -6.71 17.29
N GLY A 334 13.95 -5.83 18.28
CA GLY A 334 15.01 -5.07 18.95
C GLY A 334 14.48 -3.77 19.54
N THR A 335 15.33 -2.75 19.60
CA THR A 335 15.05 -1.48 20.27
C THR A 335 15.40 -0.27 19.42
N VAL A 336 14.74 0.83 19.71
CA VAL A 336 15.08 2.16 19.21
C VAL A 336 16.30 2.68 19.99
N THR A 337 17.30 3.20 19.27
CA THR A 337 18.53 3.73 19.84
C THR A 337 18.65 5.23 19.63
N SER A 338 19.57 5.86 20.35
CA SER A 338 19.83 7.29 20.22
C SER A 338 20.13 7.71 18.78
N GLY A 339 19.62 8.86 18.39
CA GLY A 339 19.97 9.49 17.10
C GLY A 339 21.39 10.03 17.05
N VAL A 340 22.08 10.15 18.20
CA VAL A 340 23.44 10.72 18.26
C VAL A 340 24.47 9.88 17.50
N ASP A 341 24.29 8.56 17.47
CA ASP A 341 25.17 7.65 16.73
C ASP A 341 24.79 7.52 15.25
N GLY A 342 23.60 8.01 14.85
CA GLY A 342 23.12 8.08 13.46
C GLY A 342 23.19 6.76 12.69
N ASN A 343 23.03 5.61 13.37
CA ASN A 343 23.24 4.31 12.77
C ASN A 343 22.00 3.41 12.89
N ILE A 344 21.76 2.68 11.83
CA ILE A 344 20.85 1.53 11.83
C ILE A 344 21.70 0.27 11.99
N ARG A 345 21.52 -0.44 13.10
CA ARG A 345 22.22 -1.68 13.39
C ARG A 345 21.31 -2.86 13.17
N VAL A 346 21.65 -3.71 12.20
CA VAL A 346 20.91 -4.92 11.86
C VAL A 346 21.85 -6.12 11.97
N ASN A 347 21.48 -7.11 12.77
CA ASN A 347 22.26 -8.34 12.98
C ASN A 347 23.73 -8.02 13.36
N GLY A 348 23.93 -7.02 14.21
CA GLY A 348 25.25 -6.57 14.69
C GLY A 348 26.07 -5.75 13.67
N LYS A 349 25.52 -5.45 12.47
CA LYS A 349 26.20 -4.65 11.44
C LYS A 349 25.60 -3.24 11.40
N ASN A 350 26.46 -2.23 11.53
CA ASN A 350 26.08 -0.82 11.47
C ASN A 350 26.04 -0.33 10.03
N VAL A 351 25.00 0.45 9.70
CA VAL A 351 24.90 1.21 8.45
C VAL A 351 24.56 2.65 8.79
N SER A 352 25.28 3.60 8.20
CA SER A 352 25.08 5.02 8.43
C SER A 352 23.67 5.46 7.98
N MET A 353 23.01 6.25 8.82
CA MET A 353 21.73 6.88 8.50
C MET A 353 21.83 7.76 7.25
N ASP A 354 22.90 8.55 7.13
CA ASP A 354 23.13 9.46 6.00
C ASP A 354 23.22 8.69 4.67
N GLU A 355 23.90 7.53 4.66
CA GLU A 355 23.98 6.68 3.47
C GLU A 355 22.62 6.10 3.09
N LEU A 356 21.82 5.69 4.09
CA LEU A 356 20.48 5.14 3.86
C LEU A 356 19.51 6.21 3.38
N VAL A 357 19.49 7.39 3.98
CA VAL A 357 18.71 8.55 3.54
C VAL A 357 19.10 8.94 2.12
N SER A 358 20.40 9.09 1.85
CA SER A 358 20.89 9.41 0.52
C SER A 358 20.42 8.38 -0.52
N SER A 359 20.50 7.09 -0.20
CA SER A 359 20.02 6.03 -1.10
C SER A 359 18.51 6.07 -1.34
N ALA A 360 17.73 6.41 -0.29
CA ALA A 360 16.28 6.47 -0.36
C ALA A 360 15.76 7.66 -1.21
N PHE A 361 16.51 8.75 -1.31
CA PHE A 361 16.05 9.98 -1.98
C PHE A 361 16.72 10.24 -3.33
N TYR A 362 17.95 9.79 -3.54
CA TYR A 362 18.80 10.18 -4.68
C TYR A 362 18.23 9.83 -6.07
N ARG A 363 17.47 8.74 -6.19
CA ARG A 363 17.07 8.21 -7.51
C ARG A 363 16.23 9.20 -8.32
N PHE A 364 15.31 9.90 -7.68
CA PHE A 364 14.43 10.87 -8.33
C PHE A 364 14.89 12.31 -8.20
N GLU A 365 15.95 12.58 -7.42
CA GLU A 365 16.46 13.93 -7.17
C GLU A 365 16.77 14.72 -8.47
N LYS A 366 17.25 14.03 -9.51
CA LYS A 366 17.55 14.67 -10.81
C LYS A 366 16.30 15.07 -11.61
N VAL A 367 15.16 14.46 -11.32
CA VAL A 367 13.89 14.67 -12.06
C VAL A 367 12.91 15.46 -11.20
N TYR A 368 12.85 15.15 -9.95
CA TYR A 368 11.98 15.75 -8.94
C TYR A 368 12.82 16.05 -7.70
N PRO A 369 13.59 17.15 -7.68
CA PRO A 369 14.41 17.54 -6.53
C PRO A 369 13.49 17.87 -5.33
N ALA A 370 13.88 17.41 -4.14
CA ALA A 370 13.18 17.62 -2.87
C ALA A 370 13.81 18.77 -2.07
#